data_807e3e6e157d2f7030e31bb6f1b28d67
#
_entry.id   807e3e6e157d2f7030e31bb6f1b28d67
#
_cell.length_a   1.000
_cell.length_b   1.000
_cell.length_c   1.000
_cell.angle_alpha   90.00
_cell.angle_beta   90.00
_cell.angle_gamma   90.00
#
_symmetry.space_group_name_H-M   'P 1'
#
loop_
_entity.id
_entity.type
_entity.pdbx_description
1 polymer ?
#
loop_
_entity_poly.entity_id
_entity_poly.type
_entity_poly.pdbx_seq_one_letter_code
_entity_poly.pdbx_strand_id
1 'polypeptide(L)'
;MSVDSSWFSQIEHEWAQLRQCDPSLDVERFFRHVGSANKVGFLSLESIAAIANGLLTSPLSGAPYLGRRLLERVGPGRHPSLRVALALSLVTETGGPADYEGGHVILGDVLKDDTASEPLRGMAAAALADSARLGRGMDADLEMAKDMYATALELGHRSAAYNLGLYWEGHWDRSAPGDVVPDSTKAAQAYKRGGSNAKCAARLDALRTRSR
;
A
#
# COMPACT_ATOMS: atom_id res chain seq x y z
N MET A 1 -26.32 -9.23 27.53
CA MET A 1 -25.92 -10.50 26.93
C MET A 1 -24.38 -10.50 26.95
N SER A 2 -23.78 -11.39 27.76
CA SER A 2 -22.32 -11.53 27.81
C SER A 2 -21.90 -12.18 26.52
N VAL A 3 -21.03 -11.45 25.80
CA VAL A 3 -20.38 -11.94 24.58
C VAL A 3 -19.51 -13.12 24.99
N ASP A 4 -19.70 -14.26 24.35
CA ASP A 4 -18.94 -15.46 24.63
C ASP A 4 -17.47 -15.22 24.25
N SER A 5 -16.60 -15.02 25.24
CA SER A 5 -15.17 -14.76 25.07
C SER A 5 -14.42 -15.94 24.41
N SER A 6 -15.03 -17.12 24.36
CA SER A 6 -14.45 -18.33 23.74
C SER A 6 -14.21 -18.13 22.24
N TRP A 7 -15.04 -17.32 21.62
CA TRP A 7 -15.03 -17.06 20.20
C TRP A 7 -13.85 -16.17 19.76
N PHE A 8 -13.54 -15.14 20.58
CA PHE A 8 -12.38 -14.27 20.32
C PHE A 8 -11.05 -15.05 20.46
N SER A 9 -10.97 -15.88 21.51
CA SER A 9 -9.82 -16.76 21.72
C SER A 9 -9.63 -17.77 20.58
N GLN A 10 -10.70 -18.21 19.94
CA GLN A 10 -10.63 -19.12 18.81
C GLN A 10 -10.08 -18.43 17.56
N ILE A 11 -10.50 -17.18 17.27
CA ILE A 11 -9.95 -16.38 16.17
C ILE A 11 -8.46 -16.07 16.42
N GLU A 12 -8.08 -15.69 17.62
CA GLU A 12 -6.67 -15.46 17.98
C GLU A 12 -5.83 -16.73 17.81
N HIS A 13 -6.37 -17.88 18.18
CA HIS A 13 -5.67 -19.16 17.99
C HIS A 13 -5.53 -19.52 16.51
N GLU A 14 -6.58 -19.41 15.73
CA GLU A 14 -6.56 -19.66 14.28
C GLU A 14 -5.65 -18.65 13.57
N TRP A 15 -5.61 -17.39 14.02
CA TRP A 15 -4.66 -16.38 13.57
C TRP A 15 -3.20 -16.75 13.89
N ALA A 16 -2.93 -17.25 15.10
CA ALA A 16 -1.62 -17.70 15.50
C ALA A 16 -1.14 -18.90 14.67
N GLN A 17 -2.05 -19.82 14.33
CA GLN A 17 -1.76 -20.94 13.43
C GLN A 17 -1.49 -20.49 12.00
N LEU A 18 -2.25 -19.54 11.47
CA LEU A 18 -1.98 -18.90 10.17
C LEU A 18 -0.58 -18.27 10.14
N ARG A 19 -0.19 -17.61 11.22
CA ARG A 19 1.15 -17.01 11.33
C ARG A 19 2.27 -18.05 11.30
N GLN A 20 1.98 -19.29 11.69
CA GLN A 20 2.93 -20.41 11.64
C GLN A 20 2.88 -21.17 10.31
N CYS A 21 2.00 -20.76 9.36
CA CYS A 21 1.76 -21.48 8.11
C CYS A 21 1.48 -22.97 8.32
N ASP A 22 0.60 -23.29 9.30
CA ASP A 22 0.19 -24.66 9.54
C ASP A 22 -0.70 -25.13 8.36
N PRO A 23 -0.25 -26.13 7.58
CA PRO A 23 -1.03 -26.65 6.46
C PRO A 23 -2.32 -27.37 6.90
N SER A 24 -2.49 -27.64 8.20
CA SER A 24 -3.71 -28.24 8.76
C SER A 24 -4.83 -27.20 8.99
N LEU A 25 -4.53 -25.88 8.83
CA LEU A 25 -5.50 -24.84 9.07
C LEU A 25 -6.66 -24.91 8.08
N ASP A 26 -7.87 -25.03 8.60
CA ASP A 26 -9.10 -24.92 7.80
C ASP A 26 -9.38 -23.46 7.45
N VAL A 27 -8.83 -23.04 6.28
CA VAL A 27 -8.96 -21.69 5.74
C VAL A 27 -10.43 -21.27 5.58
N GLU A 28 -11.31 -22.21 5.20
CA GLU A 28 -12.75 -21.93 5.07
C GLU A 28 -13.41 -21.69 6.43
N ARG A 29 -12.95 -22.39 7.46
CA ARG A 29 -13.40 -22.16 8.83
C ARG A 29 -12.97 -20.79 9.34
N PHE A 30 -11.71 -20.39 9.11
CA PHE A 30 -11.22 -19.06 9.43
C PHE A 30 -12.07 -17.97 8.78
N PHE A 31 -12.33 -18.04 7.47
CA PHE A 31 -13.16 -17.05 6.78
C PHE A 31 -14.61 -17.03 7.28
N ARG A 32 -15.18 -18.17 7.64
CA ARG A 32 -16.51 -18.23 8.25
C ARG A 32 -16.54 -17.52 9.60
N HIS A 33 -15.52 -17.68 10.44
CA HIS A 33 -15.43 -17.01 11.74
C HIS A 33 -15.27 -15.49 11.57
N VAL A 34 -14.35 -15.03 10.73
CA VAL A 34 -14.17 -13.59 10.45
C VAL A 34 -15.45 -12.97 9.89
N GLY A 35 -16.11 -13.64 8.95
CA GLY A 35 -17.37 -13.17 8.36
C GLY A 35 -18.52 -13.14 9.39
N SER A 36 -18.61 -14.13 10.24
CA SER A 36 -19.61 -14.16 11.33
C SER A 36 -19.35 -13.07 12.35
N ALA A 37 -18.10 -12.83 12.70
CA ALA A 37 -17.68 -11.77 13.62
C ALA A 37 -18.03 -10.38 13.11
N ASN A 38 -17.78 -10.13 11.85
CA ASN A 38 -18.15 -8.87 11.22
C ASN A 38 -19.67 -8.66 11.25
N LYS A 39 -20.47 -9.69 10.92
CA LYS A 39 -21.93 -9.61 10.91
C LYS A 39 -22.55 -9.32 12.28
N VAL A 40 -21.92 -9.82 13.35
CA VAL A 40 -22.42 -9.60 14.74
C VAL A 40 -21.74 -8.38 15.40
N GLY A 41 -20.92 -7.63 14.68
CA GLY A 41 -20.27 -6.40 15.15
C GLY A 41 -19.08 -6.61 16.08
N PHE A 42 -18.53 -7.83 16.14
CA PHE A 42 -17.33 -8.12 16.95
C PHE A 42 -16.01 -7.63 16.31
N LEU A 43 -15.95 -7.64 14.99
CA LEU A 43 -14.82 -7.10 14.27
C LEU A 43 -15.27 -5.88 13.47
N SER A 44 -14.64 -4.75 13.71
CA SER A 44 -14.81 -3.58 12.86
C SER A 44 -14.11 -3.79 11.51
N LEU A 45 -14.50 -3.03 10.50
CA LEU A 45 -13.84 -3.06 9.20
C LEU A 45 -12.37 -2.65 9.29
N GLU A 46 -12.03 -1.75 10.25
CA GLU A 46 -10.64 -1.39 10.56
C GLU A 46 -9.85 -2.57 11.12
N SER A 47 -10.45 -3.37 11.99
CA SER A 47 -9.81 -4.58 12.52
C SER A 47 -9.56 -5.60 11.41
N ILE A 48 -10.51 -5.77 10.50
CA ILE A 48 -10.35 -6.65 9.33
C ILE A 48 -9.23 -6.12 8.41
N ALA A 49 -9.17 -4.81 8.18
CA ALA A 49 -8.10 -4.20 7.40
C ALA A 49 -6.72 -4.41 8.04
N ALA A 50 -6.62 -4.28 9.37
CA ALA A 50 -5.38 -4.53 10.10
C ALA A 50 -4.94 -6.00 10.00
N ILE A 51 -5.88 -6.95 10.14
CA ILE A 51 -5.62 -8.38 9.97
C ILE A 51 -5.13 -8.67 8.54
N ALA A 52 -5.83 -8.17 7.54
CA ALA A 52 -5.46 -8.38 6.14
C ALA A 52 -4.07 -7.81 5.83
N ASN A 53 -3.77 -6.58 6.29
CA ASN A 53 -2.46 -5.97 6.13
C ASN A 53 -1.35 -6.77 6.83
N GLY A 54 -1.61 -7.27 8.02
CA GLY A 54 -0.68 -8.15 8.74
C GLY A 54 -0.37 -9.43 7.95
N LEU A 55 -1.37 -10.03 7.30
CA LEU A 55 -1.20 -11.17 6.41
C LEU A 55 -0.42 -10.82 5.14
N LEU A 56 -0.78 -9.73 4.47
CA LEU A 56 -0.14 -9.29 3.23
C LEU A 56 1.34 -8.96 3.41
N THR A 57 1.73 -8.45 4.59
CA THR A 57 3.12 -8.09 4.91
C THR A 57 3.90 -9.19 5.63
N SER A 58 3.26 -10.32 5.91
CA SER A 58 3.88 -11.44 6.60
C SER A 58 4.93 -12.12 5.72
N PRO A 59 6.13 -12.46 6.27
CA PRO A 59 7.13 -13.24 5.57
C PRO A 59 6.77 -14.72 5.44
N LEU A 60 5.68 -15.17 6.07
CA LEU A 60 5.25 -16.57 6.06
C LEU A 60 4.65 -16.95 4.72
N SER A 61 5.08 -18.10 4.17
CA SER A 61 4.55 -18.63 2.92
C SER A 61 3.02 -18.81 3.01
N GLY A 62 2.29 -18.34 2.01
CA GLY A 62 0.83 -18.43 1.94
C GLY A 62 0.07 -17.35 2.72
N ALA A 63 0.66 -16.67 3.70
CA ALA A 63 -0.01 -15.62 4.44
C ALA A 63 -0.48 -14.44 3.55
N PRO A 64 0.32 -13.93 2.60
CA PRO A 64 -0.15 -12.90 1.68
C PRO A 64 -1.35 -13.32 0.84
N TYR A 65 -1.39 -14.58 0.38
CA TYR A 65 -2.54 -15.15 -0.32
C TYR A 65 -3.81 -15.08 0.53
N LEU A 66 -3.72 -15.48 1.80
CA LEU A 66 -4.85 -15.44 2.72
C LEU A 66 -5.31 -13.99 3.00
N GLY A 67 -4.39 -13.05 3.13
CA GLY A 67 -4.70 -11.62 3.30
C GLY A 67 -5.51 -11.08 2.13
N ARG A 68 -5.09 -11.37 0.90
CA ARG A 68 -5.81 -10.99 -0.31
C ARG A 68 -7.18 -11.66 -0.39
N ARG A 69 -7.26 -12.98 -0.15
CA ARG A 69 -8.55 -13.73 -0.14
C ARG A 69 -9.51 -13.19 0.92
N LEU A 70 -9.00 -12.77 2.08
CA LEU A 70 -9.82 -12.14 3.11
C LEU A 70 -10.45 -10.84 2.59
N LEU A 71 -9.66 -9.96 1.96
CA LEU A 71 -10.15 -8.70 1.38
C LEU A 71 -11.18 -8.93 0.28
N GLU A 72 -10.91 -9.87 -0.64
CA GLU A 72 -11.83 -10.22 -1.72
C GLU A 72 -13.16 -10.76 -1.17
N ARG A 73 -13.12 -11.61 -0.13
CA ARG A 73 -14.31 -12.26 0.42
C ARG A 73 -15.17 -11.35 1.30
N VAL A 74 -14.53 -10.52 2.11
CA VAL A 74 -15.23 -9.52 2.92
C VAL A 74 -15.88 -8.47 2.02
N GLY A 75 -15.24 -8.21 0.89
CA GLY A 75 -15.60 -7.15 -0.03
C GLY A 75 -15.21 -5.79 0.56
N PRO A 76 -14.41 -4.99 -0.13
CA PRO A 76 -13.94 -3.72 0.41
C PRO A 76 -15.07 -2.72 0.61
N GLY A 77 -16.24 -2.93 -0.03
CA GLY A 77 -17.37 -2.04 0.04
C GLY A 77 -16.94 -0.58 -0.23
N ARG A 78 -17.39 0.32 0.63
CA ARG A 78 -16.96 1.73 0.61
C ARG A 78 -15.89 2.05 1.67
N HIS A 79 -15.37 1.04 2.38
CA HIS A 79 -14.41 1.30 3.45
C HIS A 79 -13.00 1.59 2.88
N PRO A 80 -12.49 2.82 3.01
CA PRO A 80 -11.27 3.24 2.29
C PRO A 80 -10.04 2.38 2.62
N SER A 81 -9.86 1.96 3.89
CA SER A 81 -8.70 1.15 4.29
C SER A 81 -8.71 -0.24 3.64
N LEU A 82 -9.88 -0.89 3.53
CA LEU A 82 -10.01 -2.18 2.84
C LEU A 82 -9.76 -2.03 1.34
N ARG A 83 -10.27 -0.94 0.74
CA ARG A 83 -10.06 -0.63 -0.69
C ARG A 83 -8.58 -0.45 -1.00
N VAL A 84 -7.87 0.35 -0.19
CA VAL A 84 -6.41 0.57 -0.36
C VAL A 84 -5.65 -0.74 -0.19
N ALA A 85 -5.94 -1.53 0.84
CA ALA A 85 -5.25 -2.79 1.08
C ALA A 85 -5.43 -3.78 -0.09
N LEU A 86 -6.68 -3.92 -0.60
CA LEU A 86 -6.96 -4.76 -1.76
C LEU A 86 -6.22 -4.24 -3.00
N ALA A 87 -6.36 -2.96 -3.32
CA ALA A 87 -5.76 -2.37 -4.50
C ALA A 87 -4.23 -2.49 -4.49
N LEU A 88 -3.58 -2.25 -3.34
CA LEU A 88 -2.14 -2.47 -3.20
C LEU A 88 -1.76 -3.92 -3.48
N SER A 89 -2.52 -4.89 -2.96
CA SER A 89 -2.24 -6.32 -3.23
C SER A 89 -2.38 -6.67 -4.71
N LEU A 90 -3.32 -6.01 -5.42
CA LEU A 90 -3.56 -6.20 -6.86
C LEU A 90 -2.41 -5.64 -7.71
N VAL A 91 -1.91 -4.44 -7.40
CA VAL A 91 -0.86 -3.78 -8.20
C VAL A 91 0.56 -4.20 -7.83
N THR A 92 0.75 -4.87 -6.69
CA THR A 92 2.07 -5.37 -6.25
C THR A 92 2.22 -6.89 -6.35
N GLU A 93 1.23 -7.59 -6.91
CA GLU A 93 1.18 -9.06 -7.02
C GLU A 93 1.24 -9.76 -5.65
N THR A 94 0.95 -9.03 -4.59
CA THR A 94 1.02 -9.57 -3.24
C THR A 94 -0.19 -10.46 -2.97
N GLY A 95 0.07 -11.73 -2.73
CA GLY A 95 -0.97 -12.72 -2.41
C GLY A 95 -1.72 -13.28 -3.62
N GLY A 96 -1.27 -13.00 -4.85
CA GLY A 96 -1.87 -13.56 -6.06
C GLY A 96 -1.41 -12.84 -7.33
N PRO A 97 -1.90 -13.23 -8.50
CA PRO A 97 -1.56 -12.57 -9.75
C PRO A 97 -1.99 -11.11 -9.75
N ALA A 98 -1.28 -10.28 -10.52
CA ALA A 98 -1.65 -8.88 -10.69
C ALA A 98 -3.03 -8.74 -11.34
N ASP A 99 -3.76 -7.73 -10.87
CA ASP A 99 -4.89 -7.12 -11.55
C ASP A 99 -4.68 -5.60 -11.52
N TYR A 100 -3.85 -5.13 -12.42
CA TYR A 100 -3.48 -3.71 -12.46
C TYR A 100 -4.69 -2.83 -12.75
N GLU A 101 -5.56 -3.24 -13.69
CA GLU A 101 -6.74 -2.47 -14.06
C GLU A 101 -7.69 -2.29 -12.85
N GLY A 102 -8.08 -3.39 -12.21
CA GLY A 102 -8.92 -3.35 -11.01
C GLY A 102 -8.27 -2.56 -9.88
N GLY A 103 -6.96 -2.75 -9.67
CA GLY A 103 -6.20 -2.02 -8.66
C GLY A 103 -6.17 -0.51 -8.91
N HIS A 104 -5.91 -0.08 -10.16
CA HIS A 104 -5.87 1.34 -10.53
C HIS A 104 -7.23 2.03 -10.40
N VAL A 105 -8.31 1.36 -10.79
CA VAL A 105 -9.67 1.87 -10.60
C VAL A 105 -9.94 2.14 -9.11
N ILE A 106 -9.65 1.16 -8.24
CA ILE A 106 -9.86 1.30 -6.80
C ILE A 106 -9.00 2.43 -6.22
N LEU A 107 -7.70 2.52 -6.59
CA LEU A 107 -6.80 3.57 -6.11
C LEU A 107 -7.25 4.96 -6.57
N GLY A 108 -7.66 5.09 -7.84
CA GLY A 108 -8.18 6.33 -8.40
C GLY A 108 -9.45 6.81 -7.69
N ASP A 109 -10.33 5.89 -7.36
CA ASP A 109 -11.55 6.20 -6.59
C ASP A 109 -11.23 6.62 -5.15
N VAL A 110 -10.29 5.94 -4.47
CA VAL A 110 -9.87 6.33 -3.11
C VAL A 110 -9.19 7.70 -3.12
N LEU A 111 -8.39 7.99 -4.12
CA LEU A 111 -7.72 9.29 -4.24
C LEU A 111 -8.72 10.46 -4.34
N LYS A 112 -9.86 10.23 -4.99
CA LYS A 112 -10.95 11.21 -5.19
C LYS A 112 -11.99 11.21 -4.05
N ASP A 113 -11.93 10.25 -3.15
CA ASP A 113 -12.90 10.07 -2.07
C ASP A 113 -12.58 10.99 -0.90
N ASP A 114 -13.34 12.07 -0.75
CA ASP A 114 -13.16 13.05 0.33
C ASP A 114 -13.48 12.49 1.72
N THR A 115 -14.13 11.32 1.81
CA THR A 115 -14.36 10.61 3.07
C THR A 115 -13.14 9.78 3.50
N ALA A 116 -12.22 9.50 2.57
CA ALA A 116 -10.96 8.83 2.88
C ALA A 116 -9.98 9.81 3.54
N SER A 117 -9.29 9.35 4.58
CA SER A 117 -8.26 10.17 5.24
C SER A 117 -7.11 10.51 4.28
N GLU A 118 -6.47 11.67 4.51
CA GLU A 118 -5.30 12.09 3.72
C GLU A 118 -4.21 11.01 3.64
N PRO A 119 -3.83 10.31 4.73
CA PRO A 119 -2.86 9.23 4.63
C PRO A 119 -3.26 8.11 3.66
N LEU A 120 -4.53 7.71 3.62
CA LEU A 120 -5.01 6.68 2.69
C LEU A 120 -4.99 7.17 1.24
N ARG A 121 -5.43 8.40 1.01
CA ARG A 121 -5.34 9.06 -0.30
C ARG A 121 -3.88 9.21 -0.75
N GLY A 122 -2.98 9.56 0.17
CA GLY A 122 -1.54 9.63 -0.08
C GLY A 122 -0.93 8.27 -0.46
N MET A 123 -1.36 7.19 0.19
CA MET A 123 -0.95 5.83 -0.19
C MET A 123 -1.46 5.46 -1.59
N ALA A 124 -2.70 5.80 -1.91
CA ALA A 124 -3.27 5.56 -3.24
C ALA A 124 -2.49 6.32 -4.33
N ALA A 125 -2.20 7.60 -4.10
CA ALA A 125 -1.41 8.41 -5.03
C ALA A 125 0.01 7.83 -5.23
N ALA A 126 0.68 7.39 -4.15
CA ALA A 126 2.02 6.78 -4.24
C ALA A 126 2.01 5.47 -5.03
N ALA A 127 0.98 4.63 -4.87
CA ALA A 127 0.85 3.38 -5.61
C ALA A 127 0.59 3.61 -7.11
N LEU A 128 -0.25 4.60 -7.45
CA LEU A 128 -0.45 5.02 -8.85
C LEU A 128 0.84 5.58 -9.45
N ALA A 129 1.61 6.36 -8.67
CA ALA A 129 2.92 6.86 -9.09
C ALA A 129 3.92 5.74 -9.37
N ASP A 130 3.97 4.71 -8.51
CA ASP A 130 4.82 3.52 -8.74
C ASP A 130 4.41 2.77 -10.01
N SER A 131 3.09 2.63 -10.26
CA SER A 131 2.57 1.98 -11.46
C SER A 131 2.92 2.76 -12.72
N ALA A 132 2.74 4.08 -12.73
CA ALA A 132 3.09 4.94 -13.86
C ALA A 132 4.61 4.94 -14.12
N ARG A 133 5.44 5.00 -13.06
CA ARG A 133 6.90 4.96 -13.18
C ARG A 133 7.41 3.64 -13.77
N LEU A 134 6.80 2.52 -13.40
CA LEU A 134 7.24 1.17 -13.75
C LEU A 134 6.52 0.58 -14.97
N GLY A 135 5.54 1.29 -15.53
CA GLY A 135 4.72 0.78 -16.63
C GLY A 135 3.86 -0.43 -16.23
N ARG A 136 3.37 -0.49 -14.99
CA ARG A 136 2.55 -1.59 -14.50
C ARG A 136 1.09 -1.39 -14.89
N GLY A 137 0.61 -2.19 -15.85
CA GLY A 137 -0.74 -2.10 -16.38
C GLY A 137 -1.06 -0.84 -17.19
N MET A 138 -0.04 -0.08 -17.53
CA MET A 138 -0.09 1.10 -18.40
C MET A 138 1.29 1.34 -19.01
N ASP A 139 1.40 2.16 -20.04
CA ASP A 139 2.70 2.63 -20.51
C ASP A 139 3.40 3.45 -19.42
N ALA A 140 4.73 3.33 -19.33
CA ALA A 140 5.50 4.11 -18.37
C ALA A 140 5.36 5.61 -18.67
N ASP A 141 4.94 6.38 -17.66
CA ASP A 141 4.75 7.82 -17.72
C ASP A 141 5.43 8.50 -16.52
N LEU A 142 6.61 9.06 -16.75
CA LEU A 142 7.42 9.68 -15.69
C LEU A 142 6.83 11.02 -15.22
N GLU A 143 6.14 11.76 -16.07
CA GLU A 143 5.50 13.01 -15.69
C GLU A 143 4.28 12.74 -14.80
N MET A 144 3.42 11.79 -15.18
CA MET A 144 2.34 11.33 -14.33
C MET A 144 2.86 10.81 -12.98
N ALA A 145 3.93 10.02 -13.01
CA ALA A 145 4.53 9.48 -11.78
C ALA A 145 5.03 10.60 -10.85
N LYS A 146 5.73 11.60 -11.39
CA LYS A 146 6.19 12.79 -10.66
C LYS A 146 5.01 13.52 -9.99
N ASP A 147 3.95 13.78 -10.74
CA ASP A 147 2.80 14.51 -10.24
C ASP A 147 2.05 13.73 -9.15
N MET A 148 1.92 12.43 -9.31
CA MET A 148 1.31 11.55 -8.31
C MET A 148 2.18 11.43 -7.03
N TYR A 149 3.53 11.37 -7.14
CA TYR A 149 4.39 11.41 -5.95
C TYR A 149 4.33 12.77 -5.24
N ALA A 150 4.23 13.88 -5.98
CA ALA A 150 4.04 15.21 -5.40
C ALA A 150 2.73 15.26 -4.62
N THR A 151 1.63 14.80 -5.20
CA THR A 151 0.31 14.67 -4.56
C THR A 151 0.38 13.77 -3.31
N ALA A 152 1.04 12.62 -3.40
CA ALA A 152 1.22 11.73 -2.25
C ALA A 152 1.94 12.43 -1.09
N LEU A 153 2.98 13.21 -1.42
CA LEU A 153 3.75 13.95 -0.44
C LEU A 153 2.95 15.09 0.19
N GLU A 154 2.09 15.77 -0.56
CA GLU A 154 1.16 16.79 -0.06
C GLU A 154 0.15 16.20 0.91
N LEU A 155 -0.34 15.00 0.63
CA LEU A 155 -1.22 14.20 1.49
C LEU A 155 -0.49 13.50 2.65
N GLY A 156 0.77 13.88 2.92
CA GLY A 156 1.54 13.40 4.08
C GLY A 156 2.24 12.05 3.90
N HIS A 157 2.21 11.44 2.71
CA HIS A 157 2.91 10.18 2.44
C HIS A 157 4.41 10.42 2.21
N ARG A 158 5.16 10.63 3.29
CA ARG A 158 6.57 11.08 3.28
C ARG A 158 7.53 10.17 2.51
N SER A 159 7.22 8.88 2.36
CA SER A 159 8.07 7.98 1.57
C SER A 159 8.14 8.34 0.08
N ALA A 160 7.12 9.02 -0.46
CA ALA A 160 7.10 9.54 -1.82
C ALA A 160 8.21 10.56 -2.10
N ALA A 161 8.69 11.25 -1.05
CA ALA A 161 9.77 12.24 -1.15
C ALA A 161 11.06 11.67 -1.74
N TYR A 162 11.37 10.40 -1.45
CA TYR A 162 12.55 9.75 -1.99
C TYR A 162 12.46 9.57 -3.51
N ASN A 163 11.35 9.05 -4.00
CA ASN A 163 11.13 8.84 -5.42
C ASN A 163 11.05 10.16 -6.19
N LEU A 164 10.37 11.17 -5.63
CA LEU A 164 10.29 12.50 -6.22
C LEU A 164 11.68 13.17 -6.30
N GLY A 165 12.51 12.99 -5.26
CA GLY A 165 13.87 13.46 -5.27
C GLY A 165 14.74 12.78 -6.35
N LEU A 166 14.61 11.47 -6.53
CA LEU A 166 15.29 10.72 -7.58
C LEU A 166 14.87 11.18 -8.98
N TYR A 167 13.60 11.53 -9.19
CA TYR A 167 13.14 12.13 -10.43
C TYR A 167 13.94 13.42 -10.74
N TRP A 168 13.98 14.33 -9.78
CA TRP A 168 14.69 15.60 -9.95
C TRP A 168 16.22 15.48 -10.03
N GLU A 169 16.81 14.34 -9.63
CA GLU A 169 18.22 14.03 -9.90
C GLU A 169 18.43 13.37 -11.27
N GLY A 170 17.37 13.06 -12.02
CA GLY A 170 17.45 12.35 -13.30
C GLY A 170 17.86 10.88 -13.13
N HIS A 171 17.58 10.27 -11.99
CA HIS A 171 17.95 8.88 -11.68
C HIS A 171 16.87 7.84 -12.00
N TRP A 172 15.71 8.25 -12.47
CA TRP A 172 14.75 7.29 -12.98
C TRP A 172 15.22 6.74 -14.33
N ASP A 173 14.95 5.48 -14.58
CA ASP A 173 15.45 4.76 -15.75
C ASP A 173 15.07 5.51 -17.04
N ARG A 174 16.11 5.76 -17.85
CA ARG A 174 16.03 6.59 -19.06
C ARG A 174 15.38 5.87 -20.24
N SER A 175 14.87 4.65 -20.05
CA SER A 175 14.19 3.91 -21.12
C SER A 175 12.75 4.40 -21.38
N ALA A 176 12.21 5.27 -20.52
CA ALA A 176 10.93 5.94 -20.78
C ALA A 176 11.16 7.29 -21.48
N PRO A 177 10.34 7.63 -22.50
CA PRO A 177 10.48 8.90 -23.20
C PRO A 177 10.16 10.08 -22.28
N GLY A 178 11.11 10.98 -22.16
CA GLY A 178 11.00 12.22 -21.41
C GLY A 178 12.35 12.62 -20.83
N ASP A 179 13.01 13.60 -21.45
CA ASP A 179 14.25 14.16 -20.93
C ASP A 179 13.97 14.95 -19.65
N VAL A 180 14.10 14.28 -18.51
CA VAL A 180 14.07 14.96 -17.22
C VAL A 180 15.32 15.82 -17.11
N VAL A 181 15.15 17.13 -17.12
CA VAL A 181 16.26 18.05 -16.82
C VAL A 181 16.52 17.99 -15.32
N PRO A 182 17.72 17.51 -14.89
CA PRO A 182 18.03 17.41 -13.47
C PRO A 182 17.99 18.77 -12.78
N ASP A 183 17.37 18.82 -11.61
CA ASP A 183 17.29 20.00 -10.76
C ASP A 183 17.65 19.64 -9.32
N SER A 184 18.90 19.88 -8.94
CA SER A 184 19.41 19.55 -7.62
C SER A 184 18.71 20.33 -6.50
N THR A 185 18.17 21.52 -6.78
CA THR A 185 17.43 22.32 -5.81
C THR A 185 16.08 21.67 -5.51
N LYS A 186 15.34 21.29 -6.53
CA LYS A 186 14.08 20.57 -6.37
C LYS A 186 14.29 19.20 -5.74
N ALA A 187 15.35 18.48 -6.12
CA ALA A 187 15.72 17.21 -5.48
C ALA A 187 15.94 17.38 -3.99
N ALA A 188 16.74 18.38 -3.57
CA ALA A 188 16.99 18.66 -2.18
C ALA A 188 15.71 19.07 -1.42
N GLN A 189 14.82 19.84 -2.04
CA GLN A 189 13.53 20.19 -1.45
C GLN A 189 12.65 18.96 -1.23
N ALA A 190 12.56 18.06 -2.21
CA ALA A 190 11.82 16.82 -2.09
C ALA A 190 12.37 15.97 -0.94
N TYR A 191 13.68 15.72 -0.89
CA TYR A 191 14.29 14.92 0.17
C TYR A 191 14.09 15.51 1.58
N LYS A 192 14.15 16.85 1.73
CA LYS A 192 13.86 17.51 3.01
C LYS A 192 12.45 17.20 3.52
N ARG A 193 11.46 17.13 2.64
CA ARG A 193 10.08 16.77 2.99
C ARG A 193 9.94 15.33 3.46
N GLY A 194 10.89 14.45 3.11
CA GLY A 194 10.95 13.07 3.59
C GLY A 194 11.22 12.94 5.09
N GLY A 195 11.65 14.01 5.76
CA GLY A 195 11.84 14.05 7.21
C GLY A 195 12.88 13.05 7.69
N SER A 196 12.49 12.13 8.59
CA SER A 196 13.38 11.11 9.17
C SER A 196 13.69 9.92 8.25
N ASN A 197 13.29 9.95 6.98
CA ASN A 197 13.61 8.88 6.04
C ASN A 197 15.13 8.83 5.77
N ALA A 198 15.78 7.74 6.20
CA ALA A 198 17.23 7.58 6.09
C ALA A 198 17.75 7.66 4.64
N LYS A 199 16.97 7.17 3.65
CA LYS A 199 17.34 7.27 2.24
C LYS A 199 17.34 8.72 1.76
N CYS A 200 16.36 9.53 2.20
CA CYS A 200 16.32 10.96 1.89
C CYS A 200 17.48 11.70 2.53
N ALA A 201 17.82 11.42 3.77
CA ALA A 201 18.95 12.03 4.48
C ALA A 201 20.28 11.73 3.76
N ALA A 202 20.52 10.47 3.40
CA ALA A 202 21.73 10.08 2.67
C ALA A 202 21.87 10.79 1.31
N ARG A 203 20.75 10.96 0.58
CA ARG A 203 20.77 11.69 -0.72
C ARG A 203 21.01 13.19 -0.53
N LEU A 204 20.46 13.81 0.50
CA LEU A 204 20.72 15.21 0.84
C LEU A 204 22.21 15.45 1.10
N ASP A 205 22.86 14.58 1.85
CA ASP A 205 24.29 14.68 2.15
C ASP A 205 25.13 14.49 0.88
N ALA A 206 24.76 13.56 0.02
CA ALA A 206 25.42 13.37 -1.27
C ALA A 206 25.29 14.60 -2.19
N LEU A 207 24.15 15.28 -2.22
CA LEU A 207 23.96 16.51 -2.99
C LEU A 207 24.84 17.66 -2.45
N ARG A 208 24.95 17.79 -1.11
CA ARG A 208 25.80 18.81 -0.48
C ARG A 208 27.28 18.65 -0.78
N THR A 209 27.75 17.39 -0.87
CA THR A 209 29.16 17.10 -1.20
C THR A 209 29.51 17.36 -2.65
N ARG A 210 28.56 17.23 -3.57
CA ARG A 210 28.75 17.53 -5.00
C ARG A 210 28.74 19.03 -5.33
N SER A 211 28.19 19.85 -4.45
CA SER A 211 28.07 21.31 -4.62
C SER A 211 29.27 22.07 -4.04
N ARG A 212 30.26 21.37 -3.46
CA ARG A 212 31.52 21.89 -2.94
C ARG A 212 32.67 21.59 -3.90
#